data_9879628e41f7d6bd74a2eea1c0d3ad15
#
_entry.id   9879628e41f7d6bd74a2eea1c0d3ad15
#
_cell.length_a   1.000
_cell.length_b   1.000
_cell.length_c   1.000
_cell.angle_alpha   90.00
_cell.angle_beta   90.00
_cell.angle_gamma   90.00
#
_symmetry.space_group_name_H-M   'P 1'
#
loop_
_entity.id
_entity.type
_entity.pdbx_description
1 polymer ?
#
loop_
_entity_poly.entity_id
_entity_poly.type
_entity_poly.pdbx_seq_one_letter_code
_entity_poly.pdbx_strand_id
1 'polypeptide(L)'
;VGSEMCIRDSHKTKEYKHVRIVTVAGQTFGNSGSTIVEELAFTLSAGHDYLVRLTDAGLDVDAAARKLRFSFSVSSNYFMEIAKFRAARMLWANIVKGYGPAKNCACKMQIHAETSRWNQTVYDPYVNMLRGTTEAMSATIAGVHSLEVMPFDASFENPTEFSKRIARNVELLLKNESHFDQVVDPAGGSYYVENLTQSIAAEAWKLFLEIEEKGGYTEAYKAGLIVERIKASAAAKDKNIATRRQTLLGANQYPNFTEVA
;
A
#
# COMPACT_ATOMS: atom_id res chain seq x y z
N VAL A 1 4.94 -0.75 23.42
CA VAL A 1 3.72 -1.49 23.82
C VAL A 1 3.21 -2.39 22.69
N GLY A 2 3.22 -1.94 21.42
CA GLY A 2 2.69 -2.75 20.30
C GLY A 2 3.51 -3.99 19.96
N SER A 3 4.84 -3.92 19.99
CA SER A 3 5.72 -5.02 19.56
C SER A 3 5.68 -6.22 20.51
N GLU A 4 5.69 -6.01 21.83
CA GLU A 4 5.63 -7.09 22.82
C GLU A 4 4.31 -7.86 22.77
N MET A 5 3.20 -7.16 22.57
CA MET A 5 1.89 -7.76 22.41
C MET A 5 1.81 -8.59 21.13
N CYS A 6 2.33 -8.10 20.01
CA CYS A 6 2.42 -8.83 18.76
C CYS A 6 3.29 -10.10 18.88
N ILE A 7 4.42 -10.03 19.58
CA ILE A 7 5.29 -11.18 19.83
C ILE A 7 4.54 -12.25 20.64
N ARG A 8 3.95 -11.87 21.77
CA ARG A 8 3.17 -12.79 22.63
C ARG A 8 2.03 -13.46 21.88
N ASP A 9 1.28 -12.69 21.10
CA ASP A 9 0.15 -13.21 20.36
C ASP A 9 0.59 -14.08 19.18
N SER A 10 1.75 -13.80 18.57
CA SER A 10 2.36 -14.66 17.54
C SER A 10 2.72 -16.05 18.09
N HIS A 11 3.25 -16.12 19.30
CA HIS A 11 3.50 -17.40 19.97
C HIS A 11 2.20 -18.16 20.27
N LYS A 12 1.19 -17.48 20.86
CA LYS A 12 -0.11 -18.11 21.20
C LYS A 12 -0.87 -18.63 19.98
N THR A 13 -0.68 -17.98 18.82
CA THR A 13 -1.41 -18.31 17.59
C THR A 13 -0.55 -19.08 16.59
N LYS A 14 0.60 -19.63 17.01
CA LYS A 14 1.53 -20.35 16.13
C LYS A 14 0.83 -21.43 15.30
N GLU A 15 -0.10 -22.16 15.91
CA GLU A 15 -0.85 -23.25 15.26
C GLU A 15 -1.92 -22.76 14.28
N TYR A 16 -2.39 -21.51 14.40
CA TYR A 16 -3.44 -20.97 13.55
C TYR A 16 -2.86 -20.41 12.24
N LYS A 17 -2.88 -21.21 11.19
CA LYS A 17 -2.24 -20.91 9.89
C LYS A 17 -2.81 -19.68 9.18
N HIS A 18 -4.08 -19.36 9.42
CA HIS A 18 -4.79 -18.26 8.74
C HIS A 18 -4.86 -16.96 9.54
N VAL A 19 -4.42 -16.96 10.79
CA VAL A 19 -4.42 -15.77 11.63
C VAL A 19 -3.17 -14.94 11.36
N ARG A 20 -3.36 -13.69 10.96
CA ARG A 20 -2.33 -12.66 10.81
C ARG A 20 -2.43 -11.72 11.98
N ILE A 21 -1.33 -11.45 12.65
CA ILE A 21 -1.33 -10.70 13.91
C ILE A 21 -0.73 -9.32 13.73
N VAL A 22 0.25 -9.22 12.84
CA VAL A 22 0.94 -7.96 12.59
C VAL A 22 0.51 -7.42 11.24
N THR A 23 -0.06 -6.23 11.22
CA THR A 23 -0.29 -5.46 10.01
C THR A 23 0.79 -4.38 9.91
N VAL A 24 1.58 -4.45 8.85
CA VAL A 24 2.53 -3.40 8.49
C VAL A 24 1.76 -2.34 7.72
N ALA A 25 1.54 -1.19 8.36
CA ALA A 25 0.61 -0.17 7.90
C ALA A 25 1.27 0.81 6.89
N GLY A 26 1.64 0.32 5.72
CA GLY A 26 2.25 1.12 4.64
C GLY A 26 1.32 2.19 4.08
N GLN A 27 0.00 1.97 4.08
CA GLN A 27 -0.98 2.96 3.64
C GLN A 27 -0.88 4.29 4.39
N THR A 28 -0.36 4.29 5.61
CA THR A 28 -0.15 5.53 6.36
C THR A 28 0.88 6.44 5.69
N PHE A 29 1.92 5.87 5.08
CA PHE A 29 2.92 6.64 4.35
C PHE A 29 2.34 7.23 3.07
N GLY A 30 1.65 6.42 2.26
CA GLY A 30 0.99 6.87 1.04
C GLY A 30 -0.04 7.96 1.29
N ASN A 31 -0.91 7.77 2.28
CA ASN A 31 -1.92 8.76 2.71
C ASN A 31 -1.31 10.01 3.35
N SER A 32 -0.05 9.99 3.75
CA SER A 32 0.71 11.17 4.21
C SER A 32 1.48 11.89 3.10
N GLY A 33 1.35 11.43 1.85
CA GLY A 33 1.93 12.09 0.68
C GLY A 33 3.27 11.54 0.20
N SER A 34 3.74 10.38 0.70
CA SER A 34 4.95 9.73 0.18
C SER A 34 4.79 9.34 -1.30
N THR A 35 5.90 9.21 -1.99
CA THR A 35 5.93 8.60 -3.32
C THR A 35 5.69 7.09 -3.23
N ILE A 36 5.36 6.47 -4.37
CA ILE A 36 5.19 5.00 -4.49
C ILE A 36 6.46 4.24 -4.04
N VAL A 37 7.63 4.75 -4.39
CA VAL A 37 8.93 4.18 -4.01
C VAL A 37 9.16 4.28 -2.50
N GLU A 38 8.88 5.44 -1.91
CA GLU A 38 9.00 5.67 -0.47
C GLU A 38 8.03 4.82 0.33
N GLU A 39 6.75 4.79 -0.06
CA GLU A 39 5.75 3.92 0.57
C GLU A 39 6.23 2.46 0.59
N LEU A 40 6.72 1.97 -0.57
CA LEU A 40 7.21 0.60 -0.69
C LEU A 40 8.42 0.35 0.19
N ALA A 41 9.45 1.20 0.13
CA ALA A 41 10.68 1.03 0.89
C ALA A 41 10.44 1.10 2.41
N PHE A 42 9.66 2.08 2.88
CA PHE A 42 9.34 2.24 4.30
C PHE A 42 8.52 1.07 4.82
N THR A 43 7.57 0.58 4.02
CA THR A 43 6.76 -0.59 4.36
C THR A 43 7.60 -1.87 4.44
N LEU A 44 8.53 -2.06 3.51
CA LEU A 44 9.44 -3.21 3.54
C LEU A 44 10.37 -3.16 4.75
N SER A 45 10.92 -1.99 5.06
CA SER A 45 11.80 -1.80 6.23
C SER A 45 11.07 -2.02 7.55
N ALA A 46 9.83 -1.50 7.67
CA ALA A 46 8.99 -1.77 8.83
C ALA A 46 8.65 -3.26 8.95
N GLY A 47 8.35 -3.93 7.83
CA GLY A 47 8.10 -5.37 7.78
C GLY A 47 9.33 -6.18 8.17
N HIS A 48 10.53 -5.76 7.72
CA HIS A 48 11.80 -6.36 8.09
C HIS A 48 12.07 -6.23 9.59
N ASP A 49 11.84 -5.05 10.17
CA ASP A 49 11.99 -4.80 11.61
C ASP A 49 11.09 -5.74 12.46
N TYR A 50 9.84 -5.96 12.00
CA TYR A 50 8.97 -6.95 12.64
C TYR A 50 9.47 -8.39 12.47
N LEU A 51 9.99 -8.73 11.28
CA LEU A 51 10.52 -10.06 11.03
C LEU A 51 11.71 -10.37 11.95
N VAL A 52 12.67 -9.43 12.07
CA VAL A 52 13.81 -9.51 12.98
C VAL A 52 13.33 -9.74 14.43
N ARG A 53 12.45 -8.90 14.93
CA ARG A 53 11.96 -8.99 16.31
C ARG A 53 11.20 -10.30 16.60
N LEU A 54 10.46 -10.82 15.63
CA LEU A 54 9.75 -12.09 15.78
C LEU A 54 10.70 -13.28 15.78
N THR A 55 11.75 -13.24 14.95
CA THR A 55 12.78 -14.29 14.91
C THR A 55 13.67 -14.25 16.15
N ASP A 56 14.07 -13.07 16.62
CA ASP A 56 14.83 -12.91 17.87
C ASP A 56 14.04 -13.39 19.09
N ALA A 57 12.71 -13.27 19.05
CA ALA A 57 11.82 -13.82 20.07
C ALA A 57 11.61 -15.34 19.98
N GLY A 58 12.30 -16.03 19.05
CA GLY A 58 12.31 -17.49 18.94
C GLY A 58 11.23 -18.08 18.02
N LEU A 59 10.55 -17.28 17.19
CA LEU A 59 9.74 -17.84 16.11
C LEU A 59 10.64 -18.24 14.94
N ASP A 60 10.35 -19.40 14.33
CA ASP A 60 11.00 -19.73 13.06
C ASP A 60 10.55 -18.76 11.95
N VAL A 61 11.41 -18.54 10.97
CA VAL A 61 11.15 -17.56 9.89
C VAL A 61 9.91 -17.90 9.09
N ASP A 62 9.59 -19.19 8.90
CA ASP A 62 8.38 -19.63 8.19
C ASP A 62 7.11 -19.23 8.94
N ALA A 63 7.13 -19.30 10.26
CA ALA A 63 6.01 -18.87 11.10
C ALA A 63 5.94 -17.33 11.17
N ALA A 64 7.07 -16.66 11.42
CA ALA A 64 7.15 -15.21 11.55
C ALA A 64 6.67 -14.49 10.29
N ALA A 65 7.20 -14.84 9.11
CA ALA A 65 6.82 -14.21 7.85
C ALA A 65 5.32 -14.39 7.53
N ARG A 66 4.73 -15.54 7.88
CA ARG A 66 3.30 -15.80 7.66
C ARG A 66 2.37 -15.05 8.62
N LYS A 67 2.89 -14.51 9.73
CA LYS A 67 2.09 -13.69 10.66
C LYS A 67 1.98 -12.24 10.23
N LEU A 68 2.77 -11.82 9.25
CA LEU A 68 2.75 -10.47 8.71
C LEU A 68 1.70 -10.32 7.60
N ARG A 69 1.03 -9.18 7.60
CA ARG A 69 0.17 -8.67 6.54
C ARG A 69 0.62 -7.25 6.23
N PHE A 70 0.69 -6.92 4.97
CA PHE A 70 1.10 -5.59 4.50
C PHE A 70 -0.13 -4.85 3.99
N SER A 71 -0.32 -3.63 4.44
CA SER A 71 -1.37 -2.75 3.96
C SER A 71 -0.73 -1.60 3.18
N PHE A 72 -1.24 -1.31 1.97
CA PHE A 72 -0.77 -0.25 1.10
C PHE A 72 -1.90 0.65 0.67
N SER A 73 -1.61 1.93 0.43
CA SER A 73 -2.52 2.81 -0.29
C SER A 73 -2.50 2.51 -1.79
N VAL A 74 -3.55 2.90 -2.49
CA VAL A 74 -3.61 2.84 -3.96
C VAL A 74 -3.96 4.21 -4.48
N SER A 75 -3.03 4.82 -5.20
CA SER A 75 -3.20 6.15 -5.76
C SER A 75 -3.77 6.12 -7.19
N SER A 76 -3.99 7.30 -7.76
CA SER A 76 -4.54 7.45 -9.10
C SER A 76 -3.60 7.03 -10.24
N ASN A 77 -2.32 6.75 -9.96
CA ASN A 77 -1.36 6.39 -11.00
C ASN A 77 -1.42 4.89 -11.36
N TYR A 78 -2.39 4.54 -12.16
CA TYR A 78 -2.86 3.19 -12.45
C TYR A 78 -1.76 2.14 -12.68
N PHE A 79 -0.89 2.36 -13.66
CA PHE A 79 0.15 1.37 -14.02
C PHE A 79 1.30 1.33 -13.01
N MET A 80 1.62 2.44 -12.38
CA MET A 80 2.64 2.48 -11.34
C MET A 80 2.16 1.73 -10.08
N GLU A 81 0.86 1.80 -9.76
CA GLU A 81 0.29 1.04 -8.64
C GLU A 81 0.34 -0.47 -8.91
N ILE A 82 -0.01 -0.91 -10.12
CA ILE A 82 0.16 -2.32 -10.51
C ILE A 82 1.62 -2.76 -10.35
N ALA A 83 2.55 -1.96 -10.85
CA ALA A 83 3.98 -2.23 -10.77
C ALA A 83 4.50 -2.24 -9.32
N LYS A 84 4.00 -1.34 -8.46
CA LYS A 84 4.33 -1.30 -7.02
C LYS A 84 4.03 -2.62 -6.33
N PHE A 85 2.83 -3.18 -6.53
CA PHE A 85 2.45 -4.45 -5.90
C PHE A 85 3.24 -5.65 -6.44
N ARG A 86 3.63 -5.63 -7.71
CA ARG A 86 4.52 -6.63 -8.29
C ARG A 86 5.93 -6.53 -7.70
N ALA A 87 6.50 -5.32 -7.62
CA ALA A 87 7.78 -5.05 -6.98
C ALA A 87 7.77 -5.43 -5.49
N ALA A 88 6.69 -5.11 -4.76
CA ALA A 88 6.54 -5.45 -3.35
C ALA A 88 6.69 -6.96 -3.09
N ARG A 89 6.01 -7.78 -3.88
CA ARG A 89 6.12 -9.26 -3.74
C ARG A 89 7.52 -9.77 -4.02
N MET A 90 8.17 -9.23 -5.05
CA MET A 90 9.52 -9.62 -5.44
C MET A 90 10.54 -9.26 -4.35
N LEU A 91 10.51 -8.03 -3.87
CA LEU A 91 11.44 -7.54 -2.87
C LEU A 91 11.23 -8.23 -1.51
N TRP A 92 9.99 -8.38 -1.07
CA TRP A 92 9.69 -9.12 0.16
C TRP A 92 10.15 -10.57 0.10
N ALA A 93 9.93 -11.24 -1.03
CA ALA A 93 10.41 -12.60 -1.20
C ALA A 93 11.94 -12.70 -1.10
N ASN A 94 12.68 -11.71 -1.60
CA ASN A 94 14.13 -11.65 -1.47
C ASN A 94 14.57 -11.41 -0.02
N ILE A 95 13.89 -10.52 0.72
CA ILE A 95 14.16 -10.29 2.14
C ILE A 95 13.99 -11.58 2.93
N VAL A 96 12.83 -12.25 2.79
CA VAL A 96 12.55 -13.49 3.54
C VAL A 96 13.52 -14.61 3.14
N LYS A 97 13.89 -14.74 1.86
CA LYS A 97 14.88 -15.72 1.39
C LYS A 97 16.25 -15.56 2.07
N GLY A 98 16.65 -14.32 2.38
CA GLY A 98 17.88 -14.04 3.13
C GLY A 98 17.94 -14.72 4.51
N TYR A 99 16.78 -15.03 5.11
CA TYR A 99 16.68 -15.75 6.39
C TYR A 99 16.64 -17.27 6.26
N GLY A 100 16.70 -17.83 5.05
CA GLY A 100 16.74 -19.27 4.82
C GLY A 100 15.47 -20.03 5.22
N PRO A 101 14.26 -19.61 4.77
CA PRO A 101 13.02 -20.30 5.12
C PRO A 101 13.01 -21.74 4.60
N ALA A 102 12.44 -22.66 5.36
CA ALA A 102 12.31 -24.06 4.95
C ALA A 102 11.26 -24.24 3.84
N LYS A 103 10.30 -23.33 3.73
CA LYS A 103 9.18 -23.41 2.79
C LYS A 103 9.07 -22.16 1.93
N ASN A 104 9.04 -22.32 0.62
CA ASN A 104 8.85 -21.20 -0.32
C ASN A 104 7.55 -20.40 -0.09
N CYS A 105 6.53 -20.99 0.53
CA CYS A 105 5.30 -20.28 0.84
C CYS A 105 5.46 -19.18 1.91
N ALA A 106 6.53 -19.23 2.71
CA ALA A 106 6.86 -18.17 3.66
C ALA A 106 7.26 -16.85 2.97
N CYS A 107 7.83 -16.95 1.76
CA CYS A 107 8.21 -15.78 0.96
C CYS A 107 7.01 -15.04 0.35
N LYS A 108 5.80 -15.61 0.42
CA LYS A 108 4.61 -14.97 -0.16
C LYS A 108 4.11 -13.82 0.71
N MET A 109 4.13 -12.62 0.14
CA MET A 109 3.61 -11.42 0.78
C MET A 109 2.08 -11.44 0.82
N GLN A 110 1.48 -11.22 1.99
CA GLN A 110 0.04 -11.03 2.13
C GLN A 110 -0.28 -9.53 2.06
N ILE A 111 -1.02 -9.12 1.02
CA ILE A 111 -1.27 -7.72 0.71
C ILE A 111 -2.74 -7.39 0.92
N HIS A 112 -2.99 -6.34 1.68
CA HIS A 112 -4.22 -5.58 1.73
C HIS A 112 -4.00 -4.24 1.04
N ALA A 113 -4.98 -3.75 0.31
CA ALA A 113 -4.94 -2.45 -0.33
C ALA A 113 -6.13 -1.60 0.14
N GLU A 114 -5.90 -0.30 0.27
CA GLU A 114 -6.91 0.72 0.58
C GLU A 114 -6.81 1.82 -0.48
N THR A 115 -7.92 2.24 -1.09
CA THR A 115 -7.89 3.37 -2.02
C THR A 115 -7.43 4.65 -1.30
N SER A 116 -6.62 5.45 -1.98
CA SER A 116 -5.91 6.58 -1.36
C SER A 116 -6.85 7.67 -0.88
N ARG A 117 -6.58 8.21 0.30
CA ARG A 117 -7.23 9.42 0.82
C ARG A 117 -6.53 10.70 0.36
N TRP A 118 -5.26 10.60 -0.07
CA TRP A 118 -4.46 11.75 -0.46
C TRP A 118 -5.01 12.52 -1.65
N ASN A 119 -5.59 11.83 -2.62
CA ASN A 119 -6.11 12.40 -3.86
C ASN A 119 -7.63 12.62 -3.86
N GLN A 120 -8.30 12.41 -2.73
CA GLN A 120 -9.71 12.78 -2.56
C GLN A 120 -9.85 14.29 -2.33
N THR A 121 -10.92 14.86 -2.86
CA THR A 121 -11.20 16.29 -2.75
C THR A 121 -12.56 16.55 -2.13
N VAL A 122 -12.72 17.71 -1.50
CA VAL A 122 -14.02 18.23 -1.07
C VAL A 122 -14.78 18.90 -2.22
N TYR A 123 -14.05 19.37 -3.25
CA TYR A 123 -14.63 19.95 -4.46
C TYR A 123 -15.04 18.84 -5.42
N ASP A 124 -16.26 18.95 -5.97
CA ASP A 124 -16.84 17.93 -6.84
C ASP A 124 -16.71 16.49 -6.25
N PRO A 125 -17.29 16.25 -5.06
CA PRO A 125 -17.01 15.07 -4.25
C PRO A 125 -17.39 13.76 -4.94
N TYR A 126 -18.36 13.78 -5.86
CA TYR A 126 -18.78 12.59 -6.61
C TYR A 126 -17.69 12.08 -7.56
N VAL A 127 -16.72 12.92 -7.97
CA VAL A 127 -15.56 12.48 -8.73
C VAL A 127 -14.68 11.53 -7.92
N ASN A 128 -14.72 11.59 -6.58
CA ASN A 128 -14.02 10.62 -5.72
C ASN A 128 -14.50 9.18 -5.95
N MET A 129 -15.77 8.95 -6.34
CA MET A 129 -16.26 7.62 -6.71
C MET A 129 -15.52 7.07 -7.94
N LEU A 130 -15.29 7.93 -8.94
CA LEU A 130 -14.57 7.56 -10.15
C LEU A 130 -13.10 7.25 -9.85
N ARG A 131 -12.45 8.06 -9.00
CA ARG A 131 -11.08 7.81 -8.53
C ARG A 131 -11.00 6.46 -7.81
N GLY A 132 -11.85 6.25 -6.81
CA GLY A 132 -11.90 4.99 -6.06
C GLY A 132 -12.13 3.78 -6.96
N THR A 133 -12.91 3.91 -8.03
CA THR A 133 -13.13 2.83 -9.00
C THR A 133 -11.85 2.49 -9.75
N THR A 134 -11.13 3.48 -10.31
CA THR A 134 -9.88 3.24 -11.06
C THR A 134 -8.75 2.73 -10.16
N GLU A 135 -8.68 3.21 -8.92
CA GLU A 135 -7.75 2.74 -7.90
C GLU A 135 -8.05 1.26 -7.53
N ALA A 136 -9.31 0.94 -7.28
CA ALA A 136 -9.75 -0.43 -7.01
C ALA A 136 -9.43 -1.38 -8.19
N MET A 137 -9.60 -0.92 -9.43
CA MET A 137 -9.22 -1.68 -10.62
C MET A 137 -7.72 -1.99 -10.63
N SER A 138 -6.85 -1.01 -10.38
CA SER A 138 -5.40 -1.23 -10.39
C SER A 138 -4.96 -2.22 -9.31
N ALA A 139 -5.54 -2.13 -8.10
CA ALA A 139 -5.28 -3.06 -7.01
C ALA A 139 -5.73 -4.49 -7.35
N THR A 140 -6.92 -4.62 -7.96
CA THR A 140 -7.48 -5.93 -8.34
C THR A 140 -6.64 -6.60 -9.44
N ILE A 141 -6.26 -5.85 -10.48
CA ILE A 141 -5.36 -6.32 -11.55
C ILE A 141 -4.00 -6.73 -10.99
N ALA A 142 -3.48 -5.98 -10.01
CA ALA A 142 -2.27 -6.34 -9.31
C ALA A 142 -2.41 -7.57 -8.41
N GLY A 143 -3.61 -8.11 -8.23
CA GLY A 143 -3.87 -9.34 -7.47
C GLY A 143 -3.66 -9.20 -5.97
N VAL A 144 -4.14 -8.13 -5.35
CA VAL A 144 -4.12 -7.99 -3.89
C VAL A 144 -5.06 -9.02 -3.23
N HIS A 145 -4.76 -9.40 -1.98
CA HIS A 145 -5.55 -10.44 -1.28
C HIS A 145 -6.85 -9.91 -0.70
N SER A 146 -6.89 -8.62 -0.39
CA SER A 146 -8.08 -7.91 0.07
C SER A 146 -7.96 -6.44 -0.27
N LEU A 147 -9.09 -5.82 -0.50
CA LEU A 147 -9.20 -4.42 -0.90
C LEU A 147 -10.23 -3.73 -0.02
N GLU A 148 -10.01 -2.47 0.29
CA GLU A 148 -10.97 -1.55 0.88
C GLU A 148 -11.11 -0.33 -0.03
N VAL A 149 -12.33 -0.06 -0.48
CA VAL A 149 -12.65 1.14 -1.25
C VAL A 149 -13.19 2.19 -0.28
N MET A 150 -12.52 3.34 -0.21
CA MET A 150 -12.96 4.43 0.63
C MET A 150 -14.24 5.07 0.08
N PRO A 151 -15.24 5.32 0.94
CA PRO A 151 -16.40 6.10 0.55
C PRO A 151 -16.01 7.50 0.06
N PHE A 152 -16.71 8.03 -0.92
CA PHE A 152 -16.35 9.28 -1.58
C PHE A 152 -16.41 10.52 -0.65
N ASP A 153 -17.16 10.43 0.44
CA ASP A 153 -17.35 11.45 1.46
C ASP A 153 -16.39 11.32 2.66
N ALA A 154 -15.62 10.23 2.73
CA ALA A 154 -14.78 9.92 3.89
C ALA A 154 -13.67 10.93 4.19
N SER A 155 -13.31 11.79 3.22
CA SER A 155 -12.28 12.82 3.40
C SER A 155 -12.79 14.12 4.05
N PHE A 156 -14.10 14.35 4.11
CA PHE A 156 -14.66 15.60 4.59
C PHE A 156 -15.87 15.45 5.55
N GLU A 157 -16.48 14.26 5.61
CA GLU A 157 -17.57 13.97 6.55
C GLU A 157 -17.59 12.50 6.98
N ASN A 158 -18.47 12.20 7.94
CA ASN A 158 -18.68 10.80 8.31
C ASN A 158 -19.43 10.07 7.18
N PRO A 159 -18.89 8.95 6.65
CA PRO A 159 -19.48 8.22 5.56
C PRO A 159 -20.94 7.83 5.81
N THR A 160 -21.78 8.17 4.83
CA THR A 160 -23.21 7.85 4.84
C THR A 160 -23.45 6.37 4.45
N GLU A 161 -24.63 5.84 4.72
CA GLU A 161 -24.99 4.49 4.26
C GLU A 161 -25.02 4.39 2.72
N PHE A 162 -25.32 5.50 2.04
CA PHE A 162 -25.27 5.58 0.58
C PHE A 162 -23.82 5.46 0.07
N SER A 163 -22.92 6.28 0.59
CA SER A 163 -21.51 6.27 0.16
C SER A 163 -20.80 4.95 0.46
N LYS A 164 -21.05 4.35 1.64
CA LYS A 164 -20.56 3.00 1.99
C LYS A 164 -21.09 1.94 1.03
N ARG A 165 -22.37 2.02 0.65
CA ARG A 165 -22.97 1.11 -0.32
C ARG A 165 -22.30 1.22 -1.69
N ILE A 166 -22.05 2.45 -2.17
CA ILE A 166 -21.36 2.69 -3.45
C ILE A 166 -19.93 2.11 -3.40
N ALA A 167 -19.17 2.41 -2.35
CA ALA A 167 -17.82 1.88 -2.17
C ALA A 167 -17.78 0.34 -2.24
N ARG A 168 -18.67 -0.34 -1.51
CA ARG A 168 -18.80 -1.80 -1.57
C ARG A 168 -19.22 -2.30 -2.95
N ASN A 169 -20.11 -1.57 -3.63
CA ASN A 169 -20.58 -1.97 -4.94
C ASN A 169 -19.50 -1.87 -6.01
N VAL A 170 -18.49 -1.00 -5.88
CA VAL A 170 -17.31 -1.00 -6.75
C VAL A 170 -16.63 -2.37 -6.74
N GLU A 171 -16.38 -2.94 -5.57
CA GLU A 171 -15.74 -4.25 -5.44
C GLU A 171 -16.59 -5.37 -6.05
N LEU A 172 -17.90 -5.33 -5.79
CA LEU A 172 -18.84 -6.32 -6.33
C LEU A 172 -18.95 -6.22 -7.86
N LEU A 173 -18.94 -5.02 -8.42
CA LEU A 173 -18.94 -4.77 -9.86
C LEU A 173 -17.68 -5.34 -10.52
N LEU A 174 -16.50 -5.04 -9.95
CA LEU A 174 -15.22 -5.54 -10.46
C LEU A 174 -15.17 -7.08 -10.46
N LYS A 175 -15.76 -7.71 -9.45
CA LYS A 175 -15.81 -9.16 -9.35
C LYS A 175 -16.88 -9.80 -10.26
N ASN A 176 -18.13 -9.33 -10.17
CA ASN A 176 -19.27 -10.05 -10.72
C ASN A 176 -19.66 -9.62 -12.14
N GLU A 177 -19.35 -8.38 -12.54
CA GLU A 177 -19.66 -7.85 -13.87
C GLU A 177 -18.40 -7.75 -14.74
N SER A 178 -17.29 -7.28 -14.16
CA SER A 178 -16.03 -7.11 -14.89
C SER A 178 -15.11 -8.34 -14.84
N HIS A 179 -15.43 -9.33 -14.02
CA HIS A 179 -14.75 -10.63 -13.93
C HIS A 179 -13.23 -10.55 -13.71
N PHE A 180 -12.77 -9.58 -12.93
CA PHE A 180 -11.33 -9.38 -12.66
C PHE A 180 -10.72 -10.49 -11.80
N ASP A 181 -11.51 -11.33 -11.17
CA ASP A 181 -11.10 -12.49 -10.41
C ASP A 181 -10.81 -13.74 -11.27
N GLN A 182 -11.09 -13.70 -12.59
CA GLN A 182 -10.92 -14.84 -13.49
C GLN A 182 -9.49 -14.98 -14.03
N VAL A 183 -8.65 -13.96 -13.89
CA VAL A 183 -7.31 -13.92 -14.47
C VAL A 183 -6.27 -13.59 -13.40
N VAL A 184 -5.16 -14.36 -13.38
CA VAL A 184 -4.03 -14.12 -12.50
C VAL A 184 -2.97 -13.31 -13.23
N ASP A 185 -2.54 -12.19 -12.64
CA ASP A 185 -1.49 -11.29 -13.16
C ASP A 185 -1.69 -10.90 -14.64
N PRO A 186 -2.86 -10.31 -15.00
CA PRO A 186 -3.16 -9.97 -16.40
C PRO A 186 -2.21 -8.91 -16.98
N ALA A 187 -1.47 -8.19 -16.14
CA ALA A 187 -0.44 -7.23 -16.55
C ALA A 187 0.92 -7.88 -16.85
N GLY A 188 1.08 -9.18 -16.54
CA GLY A 188 2.30 -9.94 -16.79
C GLY A 188 2.67 -10.00 -18.27
N GLY A 189 3.94 -9.75 -18.59
CA GLY A 189 4.45 -9.71 -19.97
C GLY A 189 4.24 -8.38 -20.71
N SER A 190 3.54 -7.41 -20.13
CA SER A 190 3.51 -6.05 -20.65
C SER A 190 4.87 -5.40 -20.49
N TYR A 191 5.55 -5.05 -21.59
CA TYR A 191 6.87 -4.40 -21.55
C TYR A 191 6.89 -3.15 -20.66
N TYR A 192 5.84 -2.35 -20.71
CA TYR A 192 5.72 -1.16 -19.89
C TYR A 192 5.63 -1.47 -18.39
N VAL A 193 4.75 -2.40 -18.01
CA VAL A 193 4.57 -2.77 -16.61
C VAL A 193 5.79 -3.51 -16.05
N GLU A 194 6.43 -4.37 -16.85
CA GLU A 194 7.67 -5.06 -16.44
C GLU A 194 8.81 -4.06 -16.19
N ASN A 195 9.01 -3.09 -17.09
CA ASN A 195 10.02 -2.05 -16.92
C ASN A 195 9.73 -1.17 -15.69
N LEU A 196 8.46 -0.76 -15.47
CA LEU A 196 8.07 -0.02 -14.28
C LEU A 196 8.32 -0.83 -13.01
N THR A 197 7.98 -2.12 -13.01
CA THR A 197 8.19 -3.02 -11.87
C THR A 197 9.67 -3.08 -11.49
N GLN A 198 10.54 -3.25 -12.48
CA GLN A 198 12.00 -3.31 -12.24
C GLN A 198 12.54 -1.97 -11.74
N SER A 199 12.13 -0.86 -12.34
CA SER A 199 12.57 0.48 -11.93
C SER A 199 12.12 0.82 -10.51
N ILE A 200 10.84 0.57 -10.17
CA ILE A 200 10.32 0.79 -8.82
C ILE A 200 11.05 -0.12 -7.82
N ALA A 201 11.27 -1.39 -8.18
CA ALA A 201 11.98 -2.31 -7.31
C ALA A 201 13.42 -1.88 -7.04
N ALA A 202 14.15 -1.42 -8.06
CA ALA A 202 15.53 -0.96 -7.91
C ALA A 202 15.63 0.26 -6.99
N GLU A 203 14.79 1.28 -7.21
CA GLU A 203 14.80 2.49 -6.39
C GLU A 203 14.30 2.23 -4.96
N ALA A 204 13.27 1.40 -4.80
CA ALA A 204 12.78 1.02 -3.47
C ALA A 204 13.81 0.18 -2.70
N TRP A 205 14.53 -0.71 -3.38
CA TRP A 205 15.60 -1.49 -2.77
C TRP A 205 16.76 -0.63 -2.30
N LYS A 206 17.17 0.33 -3.13
CA LYS A 206 18.21 1.30 -2.76
C LYS A 206 17.82 2.08 -1.51
N LEU A 207 16.60 2.60 -1.45
CA LEU A 207 16.11 3.32 -0.27
C LEU A 207 15.96 2.40 0.95
N PHE A 208 15.53 1.14 0.76
CA PHE A 208 15.49 0.13 1.81
C PHE A 208 16.89 -0.06 2.43
N LEU A 209 17.92 -0.27 1.61
CA LEU A 209 19.30 -0.43 2.09
C LEU A 209 19.79 0.81 2.85
N GLU A 210 19.48 2.01 2.36
CA GLU A 210 19.82 3.28 3.04
C GLU A 210 19.21 3.35 4.45
N ILE A 211 17.99 2.82 4.63
CA ILE A 211 17.32 2.77 5.94
C ILE A 211 17.97 1.70 6.83
N GLU A 212 18.29 0.55 6.28
CA GLU A 212 18.94 -0.54 7.04
C GLU A 212 20.35 -0.12 7.52
N GLU A 213 21.12 0.61 6.71
CA GLU A 213 22.41 1.20 7.10
C GLU A 213 22.29 2.21 8.26
N LYS A 214 21.12 2.82 8.44
CA LYS A 214 20.82 3.73 9.59
C LYS A 214 20.35 2.99 10.85
N GLY A 215 20.39 1.67 10.85
CA GLY A 215 19.94 0.82 11.97
C GLY A 215 18.51 0.34 11.87
N GLY A 216 17.95 0.34 10.65
CA GLY A 216 16.60 -0.15 10.34
C GLY A 216 15.50 0.90 10.54
N TYR A 217 14.26 0.46 10.33
CA TYR A 217 13.09 1.34 10.34
C TYR A 217 12.95 2.15 11.63
N THR A 218 13.05 1.48 12.77
CA THR A 218 12.82 2.13 14.08
C THR A 218 13.80 3.27 14.34
N GLU A 219 15.09 3.08 14.06
CA GLU A 219 16.12 4.10 14.30
C GLU A 219 16.04 5.23 13.25
N ALA A 220 15.78 4.91 11.99
CA ALA A 220 15.55 5.89 10.94
C ALA A 220 14.32 6.77 11.22
N TYR A 221 13.25 6.19 11.79
CA TYR A 221 12.06 6.94 12.20
C TYR A 221 12.37 7.88 13.39
N LYS A 222 13.06 7.40 14.42
CA LYS A 222 13.47 8.22 15.57
C LYS A 222 14.39 9.37 15.16
N ALA A 223 15.27 9.13 14.18
CA ALA A 223 16.15 10.16 13.62
C ALA A 223 15.41 11.19 12.74
N GLY A 224 14.09 10.99 12.47
CA GLY A 224 13.28 11.90 11.67
C GLY A 224 13.40 11.71 10.16
N LEU A 225 14.29 10.87 9.67
CA LEU A 225 14.58 10.68 8.24
C LEU A 225 13.32 10.35 7.42
N ILE A 226 12.50 9.42 7.91
CA ILE A 226 11.27 8.99 7.22
C ILE A 226 10.27 10.15 7.14
N VAL A 227 10.07 10.85 8.26
CA VAL A 227 9.11 11.95 8.36
C VAL A 227 9.52 13.13 7.47
N GLU A 228 10.82 13.47 7.45
CA GLU A 228 11.35 14.54 6.60
C GLU A 228 11.19 14.24 5.11
N ARG A 229 11.47 13.01 4.68
CA ARG A 229 11.27 12.58 3.29
C ARG A 229 9.80 12.66 2.89
N ILE A 230 8.87 12.16 3.72
CA ILE A 230 7.44 12.23 3.44
C ILE A 230 6.97 13.68 3.33
N LYS A 231 7.41 14.57 4.24
CA LYS A 231 7.08 16.00 4.17
C LYS A 231 7.57 16.65 2.89
N ALA A 232 8.79 16.34 2.46
CA ALA A 232 9.35 16.86 1.21
C ALA A 232 8.56 16.39 -0.01
N SER A 233 8.21 15.11 -0.06
CA SER A 233 7.41 14.52 -1.15
C SER A 233 5.98 15.08 -1.17
N ALA A 234 5.34 15.23 -0.01
CA ALA A 234 4.03 15.85 0.12
C ALA A 234 4.04 17.30 -0.39
N ALA A 235 4.99 18.12 0.06
CA ALA A 235 5.14 19.50 -0.41
C ALA A 235 5.38 19.60 -1.92
N ALA A 236 6.13 18.64 -2.51
CA ALA A 236 6.34 18.58 -3.95
C ALA A 236 5.05 18.25 -4.72
N LYS A 237 4.24 17.33 -4.20
CA LYS A 237 2.92 16.98 -4.77
C LYS A 237 1.96 18.18 -4.68
N ASP A 238 1.88 18.84 -3.53
CA ASP A 238 1.03 20.02 -3.33
C ASP A 238 1.42 21.14 -4.30
N LYS A 239 2.72 21.38 -4.47
CA LYS A 239 3.22 22.36 -5.44
C LYS A 239 2.83 21.98 -6.87
N ASN A 240 2.90 20.70 -7.26
CA ASN A 240 2.51 20.24 -8.59
C ASN A 240 1.02 20.45 -8.85
N ILE A 241 0.16 20.20 -7.85
CA ILE A 241 -1.29 20.44 -7.93
C ILE A 241 -1.54 21.94 -8.00
N ALA A 242 -0.95 22.74 -7.12
CA ALA A 242 -1.13 24.19 -7.08
C ALA A 242 -0.67 24.89 -8.38
N THR A 243 0.40 24.40 -8.99
CA THR A 243 0.92 24.93 -10.26
C THR A 243 0.30 24.29 -11.50
N ARG A 244 -0.71 23.44 -11.36
CA ARG A 244 -1.38 22.68 -12.43
C ARG A 244 -0.45 21.77 -13.24
N ARG A 245 0.72 21.41 -12.72
CA ARG A 245 1.60 20.39 -13.31
C ARG A 245 1.03 18.99 -13.15
N GLN A 246 0.24 18.77 -12.09
CA GLN A 246 -0.56 17.58 -11.88
C GLN A 246 -2.03 17.97 -11.86
N THR A 247 -2.82 17.29 -12.68
CA THR A 247 -4.28 17.51 -12.73
C THR A 247 -4.96 16.80 -11.57
N LEU A 248 -5.82 17.54 -10.88
CA LEU A 248 -6.77 17.01 -9.92
C LEU A 248 -8.16 17.47 -10.39
N LEU A 249 -8.88 16.57 -11.04
CA LEU A 249 -10.16 16.84 -11.69
C LEU A 249 -11.17 17.37 -10.66
N GLY A 250 -11.94 18.39 -11.05
CA GLY A 250 -12.90 19.05 -10.17
C GLY A 250 -12.28 20.09 -9.21
N ALA A 251 -10.95 19.97 -8.93
CA ALA A 251 -10.25 20.91 -8.05
C ALA A 251 -9.44 21.96 -8.82
N ASN A 252 -8.39 21.56 -9.55
CA ASN A 252 -7.54 22.52 -10.26
C ASN A 252 -7.78 22.54 -11.78
N GLN A 253 -8.51 21.57 -12.32
CA GLN A 253 -9.01 21.55 -13.70
C GLN A 253 -10.44 21.03 -13.76
N TYR A 254 -11.20 21.52 -14.72
CA TYR A 254 -12.60 21.15 -14.96
C TYR A 254 -13.48 21.28 -13.71
N PRO A 255 -13.47 22.44 -13.03
CA PRO A 255 -14.26 22.64 -11.80
C PRO A 255 -15.76 22.59 -12.12
N ASN A 256 -16.55 22.14 -11.15
CA ASN A 256 -18.00 22.25 -11.22
C ASN A 256 -18.43 23.68 -10.84
N PHE A 257 -18.78 24.50 -11.83
CA PHE A 257 -19.20 25.89 -11.61
C PHE A 257 -20.59 26.04 -10.96
N THR A 258 -21.34 24.97 -10.83
CA THR A 258 -22.67 24.98 -10.18
C THR A 258 -22.61 24.48 -8.74
N GLU A 259 -21.43 24.13 -8.25
CA GLU A 259 -21.23 23.67 -6.88
C GLU A 259 -21.43 24.85 -5.91
N VAL A 260 -22.28 24.64 -4.91
CA VAL A 260 -22.47 25.57 -3.80
C VAL A 260 -21.61 25.05 -2.65
N ALA A 261 -20.63 25.85 -2.24
CA ALA A 261 -19.72 25.54 -1.15
C ALA A 261 -20.41 25.59 0.22
#